data_3e1f4bee5a25e597e8125032fe1321bc
#
_entry.id   3e1f4bee5a25e597e8125032fe1321bc
#
_cell.length_a   1.000
_cell.length_b   1.000
_cell.length_c   1.000
_cell.angle_alpha   90.00
_cell.angle_beta   90.00
_cell.angle_gamma   90.00
#
_symmetry.space_group_name_H-M   'P 1'
#
loop_
_entity.id
_entity.type
_entity.pdbx_description
1 polymer ?
#
loop_
_entity_poly.entity_id
_entity_poly.type
_entity_poly.pdbx_seq_one_letter_code
_entity_poly.pdbx_strand_id
1 'polypeptide(L)'
;RNFDPDGDHLYDAYCCIWASDALYYNGGAVTHSSAYNYRGNRLAARIAQLIGEDDTKYRFEAESILKAMNERLWMDDRGHWAEYQDLMGLKRLHKSAALWTIYTPIDCGASSPEQAYRATKYVDRDIPHIPIVVNKVDTIGYTISTTDWMPYAWSTNNVAHEEVANMALAYFQSGRNNEGFHLLKSDLTDEMLLGKSPGNFGQISHYDRERNEAYRDFGDN
;
A
#
# COMPACT_ATOMS: atom_id res chain seq x y z
N ARG A 1 2.34 -17.81 14.72
CA ARG A 1 2.42 -19.06 13.92
C ARG A 1 1.12 -19.46 13.25
N ASN A 2 -0.04 -18.96 13.68
CA ASN A 2 -1.32 -19.31 13.05
C ASN A 2 -1.47 -18.73 11.64
N PHE A 3 -0.70 -17.70 11.31
CA PHE A 3 -0.70 -17.03 10.01
C PHE A 3 0.59 -17.28 9.20
N ASP A 4 1.35 -18.26 9.58
CA ASP A 4 2.55 -18.78 8.91
C ASP A 4 2.52 -20.31 9.04
N PRO A 5 1.59 -20.98 8.32
CA PRO A 5 1.36 -22.42 8.49
C PRO A 5 2.45 -23.28 7.89
N ASP A 6 3.20 -22.80 6.91
CA ASP A 6 4.29 -23.53 6.26
C ASP A 6 5.68 -23.18 6.84
N GLY A 7 5.74 -22.23 7.77
CA GLY A 7 6.97 -21.90 8.50
C GLY A 7 8.00 -21.15 7.66
N ASP A 8 7.57 -20.44 6.63
CA ASP A 8 8.43 -19.73 5.70
C ASP A 8 8.73 -18.28 6.11
N HIS A 9 8.23 -17.87 7.28
CA HIS A 9 8.32 -16.53 7.87
C HIS A 9 7.59 -15.43 7.09
N LEU A 10 6.74 -15.79 6.12
CA LEU A 10 5.81 -14.86 5.50
C LEU A 10 4.41 -15.05 6.07
N TYR A 11 3.67 -13.98 6.18
CA TYR A 11 2.37 -14.02 6.84
C TYR A 11 1.26 -14.08 5.81
N ASP A 12 0.46 -15.13 5.94
CA ASP A 12 -0.65 -15.41 5.04
C ASP A 12 -1.90 -14.63 5.40
N ALA A 13 -2.56 -14.11 4.40
CA ALA A 13 -3.91 -13.57 4.50
C ALA A 13 -4.86 -14.41 3.64
N TYR A 14 -6.01 -14.77 4.20
CA TYR A 14 -6.87 -15.78 3.58
C TYR A 14 -8.10 -15.26 2.86
N CYS A 15 -8.57 -14.08 3.11
CA CYS A 15 -9.87 -13.73 2.57
C CYS A 15 -10.05 -12.30 2.08
N CYS A 16 -9.59 -11.28 2.76
CA CYS A 16 -9.88 -9.92 2.34
C CYS A 16 -8.66 -9.03 2.36
N ILE A 17 -8.71 -8.03 1.52
CA ILE A 17 -7.75 -6.94 1.54
C ILE A 17 -8.13 -6.01 2.70
N TRP A 18 -7.18 -5.64 3.51
CA TRP A 18 -7.46 -4.82 4.69
C TRP A 18 -8.03 -3.42 4.35
N ALA A 19 -7.62 -2.85 3.22
CA ALA A 19 -8.14 -1.59 2.72
C ALA A 19 -9.51 -1.73 2.05
N SER A 20 -10.01 -2.95 1.84
CA SER A 20 -11.32 -3.23 1.28
C SER A 20 -11.93 -4.46 1.94
N ASP A 21 -12.63 -4.27 3.01
CA ASP A 21 -13.30 -5.32 3.77
C ASP A 21 -14.39 -6.06 2.99
N ALA A 22 -14.82 -5.50 1.87
CA ALA A 22 -15.82 -6.09 0.98
C ALA A 22 -15.23 -7.00 -0.10
N LEU A 23 -13.93 -7.00 -0.33
CA LEU A 23 -13.29 -7.77 -1.39
C LEU A 23 -12.51 -8.95 -0.87
N TYR A 24 -12.78 -10.07 -1.52
CA TYR A 24 -12.08 -11.32 -1.27
C TYR A 24 -11.18 -11.64 -2.45
N TYR A 25 -9.95 -12.03 -2.17
CA TYR A 25 -9.04 -12.60 -3.15
C TYR A 25 -8.32 -13.79 -2.54
N ASN A 26 -7.80 -14.66 -3.40
CA ASN A 26 -7.05 -15.82 -2.93
C ASN A 26 -5.71 -15.34 -2.38
N GLY A 27 -5.66 -15.09 -1.11
CA GLY A 27 -4.45 -14.68 -0.45
C GLY A 27 -3.41 -15.79 -0.38
N GLY A 28 -2.34 -15.48 0.26
CA GLY A 28 -1.20 -16.33 0.52
C GLY A 28 -0.22 -15.54 1.34
N ALA A 29 1.05 -15.67 1.08
CA ALA A 29 2.11 -14.89 1.69
C ALA A 29 2.03 -13.43 1.22
N VAL A 30 1.43 -12.56 2.03
CA VAL A 30 1.07 -11.18 1.67
C VAL A 30 2.16 -10.21 2.13
N THR A 31 2.58 -9.33 1.23
CA THR A 31 3.67 -8.38 1.50
C THR A 31 3.36 -7.41 2.64
N HIS A 32 2.21 -6.75 2.64
CA HIS A 32 1.88 -5.77 3.69
C HIS A 32 1.72 -6.42 5.07
N SER A 33 1.08 -7.60 5.15
CA SER A 33 0.96 -8.36 6.41
C SER A 33 2.33 -8.76 6.94
N SER A 34 3.23 -9.24 6.07
CA SER A 34 4.60 -9.59 6.45
C SER A 34 5.39 -8.36 6.94
N ALA A 35 5.25 -7.21 6.28
CA ALA A 35 5.89 -5.97 6.69
C ALA A 35 5.41 -5.49 8.07
N TYR A 36 4.10 -5.55 8.36
CA TYR A 36 3.57 -5.24 9.69
C TYR A 36 4.12 -6.18 10.75
N ASN A 37 4.21 -7.48 10.47
CA ASN A 37 4.77 -8.45 11.41
C ASN A 37 6.27 -8.23 11.63
N TYR A 38 7.02 -7.85 10.59
CA TYR A 38 8.41 -7.40 10.75
C TYR A 38 8.53 -6.25 11.74
N ARG A 39 7.77 -5.17 11.54
CA ARG A 39 7.73 -4.02 12.46
C ARG A 39 7.30 -4.42 13.86
N GLY A 40 6.26 -5.25 13.98
CA GLY A 40 5.76 -5.76 15.26
C GLY A 40 6.83 -6.49 16.04
N ASN A 41 7.58 -7.38 15.41
CA ASN A 41 8.67 -8.11 16.06
C ASN A 41 9.84 -7.18 16.45
N ARG A 42 10.21 -6.20 15.62
CA ARG A 42 11.20 -5.19 15.99
C ARG A 42 10.79 -4.37 17.21
N LEU A 43 9.53 -3.96 17.29
CA LEU A 43 8.99 -3.23 18.44
C LEU A 43 8.95 -4.11 19.68
N ALA A 44 8.55 -5.38 19.54
CA ALA A 44 8.54 -6.34 20.65
C ALA A 44 9.96 -6.60 21.18
N ALA A 45 10.96 -6.72 20.30
CA ALA A 45 12.35 -6.82 20.71
C ALA A 45 12.80 -5.60 21.54
N ARG A 46 12.46 -4.40 21.07
CA ARG A 46 12.78 -3.17 21.80
C ARG A 46 12.09 -3.08 23.15
N ILE A 47 10.83 -3.50 23.24
CA ILE A 47 10.09 -3.55 24.52
C ILE A 47 10.75 -4.56 25.47
N ALA A 48 11.08 -5.77 24.99
CA ALA A 48 11.77 -6.78 25.80
C ALA A 48 13.07 -6.22 26.40
N GLN A 49 13.91 -5.56 25.59
CA GLN A 49 15.13 -4.91 26.08
C GLN A 49 14.84 -3.86 27.17
N LEU A 50 13.81 -3.03 26.99
CA LEU A 50 13.46 -1.97 27.94
C LEU A 50 13.00 -2.50 29.31
N ILE A 51 12.38 -3.70 29.33
CA ILE A 51 11.90 -4.33 30.56
C ILE A 51 12.87 -5.41 31.11
N GLY A 52 14.03 -5.58 30.47
CA GLY A 52 15.06 -6.52 30.90
C GLY A 52 14.78 -7.99 30.56
N GLU A 53 13.92 -8.24 29.57
CA GLU A 53 13.59 -9.57 29.06
C GLU A 53 14.43 -9.94 27.82
N ASP A 54 14.51 -11.24 27.53
CA ASP A 54 15.21 -11.74 26.33
C ASP A 54 14.49 -11.37 25.04
N ASP A 55 15.17 -10.63 24.18
CA ASP A 55 14.67 -10.14 22.90
C ASP A 55 15.00 -11.05 21.70
N THR A 56 15.79 -12.10 21.92
CA THR A 56 16.41 -12.93 20.87
C THR A 56 15.39 -13.49 19.88
N LYS A 57 14.27 -14.02 20.38
CA LYS A 57 13.22 -14.60 19.53
C LYS A 57 12.56 -13.58 18.61
N TYR A 58 12.38 -12.37 19.08
CA TYR A 58 11.74 -11.30 18.29
C TYR A 58 12.68 -10.75 17.23
N ARG A 59 13.98 -10.57 17.55
CA ARG A 59 14.98 -10.19 16.56
C ARG A 59 15.14 -11.24 15.48
N PHE A 60 15.26 -12.50 15.87
CA PHE A 60 15.36 -13.60 14.93
C PHE A 60 14.17 -13.65 13.96
N GLU A 61 12.93 -13.50 14.49
CA GLU A 61 11.74 -13.51 13.64
C GLU A 61 11.71 -12.29 12.71
N ALA A 62 12.03 -11.09 13.17
CA ALA A 62 12.11 -9.91 12.33
C ALA A 62 13.13 -10.08 11.18
N GLU A 63 14.33 -10.58 11.48
CA GLU A 63 15.36 -10.82 10.46
C GLU A 63 14.92 -11.88 9.45
N SER A 64 14.25 -12.94 9.92
CA SER A 64 13.73 -14.02 9.08
C SER A 64 12.63 -13.51 8.14
N ILE A 65 11.69 -12.71 8.64
CA ILE A 65 10.64 -12.08 7.82
C ILE A 65 11.27 -11.18 6.75
N LEU A 66 12.20 -10.30 7.13
CA LEU A 66 12.85 -9.39 6.19
C LEU A 66 13.58 -10.14 5.08
N LYS A 67 14.29 -11.20 5.46
CA LYS A 67 14.97 -12.08 4.51
C LYS A 67 13.98 -12.74 3.55
N ALA A 68 12.91 -13.34 4.08
CA ALA A 68 11.89 -14.00 3.27
C ALA A 68 11.17 -13.03 2.32
N MET A 69 10.86 -11.81 2.78
CA MET A 69 10.28 -10.76 1.93
C MET A 69 11.21 -10.41 0.76
N ASN A 70 12.50 -10.27 1.02
CA ASN A 70 13.48 -9.93 -0.03
C ASN A 70 13.71 -11.08 -1.02
N GLU A 71 13.72 -12.32 -0.56
CA GLU A 71 14.01 -13.48 -1.40
C GLU A 71 12.80 -13.94 -2.22
N ARG A 72 11.59 -13.72 -1.72
CA ARG A 72 10.38 -14.34 -2.31
C ARG A 72 9.36 -13.34 -2.84
N LEU A 73 9.27 -12.14 -2.26
CA LEU A 73 8.26 -11.15 -2.64
C LEU A 73 8.84 -9.97 -3.42
N TRP A 74 10.11 -9.62 -3.22
CA TRP A 74 10.76 -8.58 -4.01
C TRP A 74 11.00 -9.03 -5.45
N MET A 75 10.55 -8.25 -6.41
CA MET A 75 10.74 -8.48 -7.84
C MET A 75 11.76 -7.50 -8.38
N ASP A 76 13.00 -7.92 -8.47
CA ASP A 76 14.09 -7.02 -8.86
C ASP A 76 13.93 -6.49 -10.31
N ASP A 77 13.42 -7.31 -11.21
CA ASP A 77 13.12 -6.93 -12.58
C ASP A 77 12.01 -5.87 -12.71
N ARG A 78 11.16 -5.75 -11.69
CA ARG A 78 10.04 -4.78 -11.64
C ARG A 78 10.30 -3.60 -10.72
N GLY A 79 11.17 -3.77 -9.73
CA GLY A 79 11.52 -2.76 -8.74
C GLY A 79 10.48 -2.52 -7.66
N HIS A 80 9.63 -3.52 -7.38
CA HIS A 80 8.66 -3.47 -6.28
C HIS A 80 8.34 -4.87 -5.74
N TRP A 81 7.64 -4.94 -4.60
CA TRP A 81 7.16 -6.20 -4.05
C TRP A 81 5.92 -6.69 -4.79
N ALA A 82 5.80 -8.01 -4.91
CA ALA A 82 4.56 -8.65 -5.32
C ALA A 82 3.47 -8.36 -4.28
N GLU A 83 2.23 -8.31 -4.71
CA GLU A 83 1.09 -8.18 -3.80
C GLU A 83 1.06 -9.33 -2.81
N TYR A 84 1.14 -10.54 -3.32
CA TYR A 84 1.28 -11.77 -2.54
C TYR A 84 1.86 -12.91 -3.39
N GLN A 85 2.24 -13.98 -2.72
CA GLN A 85 2.54 -15.26 -3.33
C GLN A 85 1.45 -16.28 -2.96
N ASP A 86 0.95 -17.03 -3.93
CA ASP A 86 -0.05 -18.08 -3.68
C ASP A 86 0.40 -19.03 -2.57
N LEU A 87 -0.53 -19.36 -1.66
CA LEU A 87 -0.26 -20.32 -0.58
C LEU A 87 -0.05 -21.75 -1.11
N MET A 88 -0.77 -22.10 -2.17
CA MET A 88 -0.80 -23.46 -2.72
C MET A 88 -0.52 -23.48 -4.21
N GLY A 89 -0.39 -24.67 -4.75
CA GLY A 89 -0.21 -24.91 -6.18
C GLY A 89 1.15 -24.48 -6.68
N LEU A 90 1.20 -23.67 -7.71
CA LEU A 90 2.45 -23.22 -8.33
C LEU A 90 3.16 -22.09 -7.59
N LYS A 91 2.61 -21.65 -6.46
CA LYS A 91 3.14 -20.53 -5.65
C LYS A 91 3.49 -19.31 -6.51
N ARG A 92 2.57 -18.89 -7.36
CA ARG A 92 2.76 -17.75 -8.27
C ARG A 92 2.80 -16.45 -7.51
N LEU A 93 3.62 -15.53 -8.00
CA LEU A 93 3.64 -14.15 -7.54
C LEU A 93 2.56 -13.32 -8.26
N HIS A 94 1.77 -12.60 -7.49
CA HIS A 94 0.82 -11.61 -7.99
C HIS A 94 1.54 -10.27 -8.14
N LYS A 95 1.86 -9.94 -9.39
CA LYS A 95 2.86 -8.93 -9.73
C LYS A 95 2.34 -7.49 -9.76
N SER A 96 1.02 -7.32 -9.80
CA SER A 96 0.39 -6.00 -9.77
C SER A 96 0.13 -5.63 -8.31
N ALA A 97 0.92 -4.72 -7.79
CA ALA A 97 0.85 -4.29 -6.41
C ALA A 97 -0.15 -3.14 -6.21
N ALA A 98 -0.85 -3.16 -5.11
CA ALA A 98 -1.64 -2.04 -4.63
C ALA A 98 -0.77 -1.02 -3.89
N LEU A 99 -1.30 0.18 -3.61
CA LEU A 99 -0.58 1.21 -2.84
C LEU A 99 -0.12 0.69 -1.48
N TRP A 100 -0.97 -0.07 -0.76
CA TRP A 100 -0.62 -0.64 0.55
C TRP A 100 0.56 -1.61 0.49
N THR A 101 0.77 -2.26 -0.63
CA THR A 101 1.93 -3.15 -0.86
C THR A 101 3.22 -2.35 -1.07
N ILE A 102 3.11 -1.11 -1.50
CA ILE A 102 4.26 -0.23 -1.71
C ILE A 102 4.60 0.55 -0.44
N TYR A 103 3.63 1.27 0.14
CA TYR A 103 3.93 2.15 1.28
C TYR A 103 4.19 1.39 2.58
N THR A 104 3.53 0.24 2.81
CA THR A 104 3.67 -0.48 4.09
C THR A 104 5.09 -0.99 4.36
N PRO A 105 5.80 -1.65 3.42
CA PRO A 105 7.19 -2.03 3.66
C PRO A 105 8.10 -0.82 3.90
N ILE A 106 7.84 0.31 3.26
CA ILE A 106 8.60 1.55 3.45
C ILE A 106 8.37 2.09 4.86
N ASP A 107 7.13 2.28 5.25
CA ASP A 107 6.77 2.81 6.57
C ASP A 107 7.18 1.86 7.72
N CYS A 108 7.11 0.56 7.50
CA CYS A 108 7.56 -0.44 8.47
C CYS A 108 9.10 -0.54 8.58
N GLY A 109 9.86 0.11 7.70
CA GLY A 109 11.31 0.03 7.65
C GLY A 109 11.82 -1.33 7.16
N ALA A 110 11.01 -2.04 6.37
CA ALA A 110 11.34 -3.31 5.74
C ALA A 110 11.95 -3.13 4.34
N SER A 111 12.21 -1.90 3.93
CA SER A 111 12.82 -1.53 2.64
C SER A 111 14.21 -0.94 2.82
N SER A 112 15.11 -1.22 1.89
CA SER A 112 16.30 -0.37 1.71
C SER A 112 15.91 0.96 1.04
N PRO A 113 16.76 2.01 1.12
CA PRO A 113 16.50 3.27 0.41
C PRO A 113 16.34 3.08 -1.10
N GLU A 114 17.10 2.18 -1.72
CA GLU A 114 16.99 1.86 -3.13
C GLU A 114 15.65 1.18 -3.45
N GLN A 115 15.23 0.22 -2.63
CA GLN A 115 13.94 -0.44 -2.80
C GLN A 115 12.78 0.55 -2.65
N ALA A 116 12.83 1.43 -1.65
CA ALA A 116 11.82 2.46 -1.45
C ALA A 116 11.72 3.40 -2.67
N TYR A 117 12.85 3.84 -3.19
CA TYR A 117 12.90 4.67 -4.40
C TYR A 117 12.31 3.94 -5.62
N ARG A 118 12.73 2.70 -5.87
CA ARG A 118 12.26 1.90 -7.02
C ARG A 118 10.78 1.56 -6.91
N ALA A 119 10.31 1.20 -5.71
CA ALA A 119 8.91 0.88 -5.47
C ALA A 119 7.99 2.10 -5.67
N THR A 120 8.42 3.30 -5.25
CA THR A 120 7.67 4.52 -5.55
C THR A 120 7.68 4.87 -7.04
N LYS A 121 8.73 4.49 -7.80
CA LYS A 121 8.73 4.61 -9.27
C LYS A 121 7.74 3.69 -9.98
N TYR A 122 7.44 2.53 -9.40
CA TYR A 122 6.34 1.69 -9.88
C TYR A 122 5.00 2.45 -9.81
N VAL A 123 4.74 3.16 -8.72
CA VAL A 123 3.52 3.95 -8.56
C VAL A 123 3.41 5.02 -9.65
N ASP A 124 4.50 5.74 -9.94
CA ASP A 124 4.51 6.76 -11.02
C ASP A 124 4.16 6.18 -12.39
N ARG A 125 4.57 4.94 -12.64
CA ARG A 125 4.48 4.32 -13.97
C ARG A 125 3.20 3.54 -14.20
N ASP A 126 2.79 2.77 -13.18
CA ASP A 126 1.80 1.71 -13.36
C ASP A 126 0.47 1.98 -12.65
N ILE A 127 0.46 2.76 -11.58
CA ILE A 127 -0.79 3.12 -10.89
C ILE A 127 -1.48 4.27 -11.63
N PRO A 128 -2.80 4.16 -11.89
CA PRO A 128 -3.54 5.22 -12.58
C PRO A 128 -3.48 6.57 -11.88
N HIS A 129 -3.09 7.61 -12.60
CA HIS A 129 -3.09 9.00 -12.15
C HIS A 129 -4.36 9.68 -12.63
N ILE A 130 -5.13 10.22 -11.70
CA ILE A 130 -6.46 10.75 -11.94
C ILE A 130 -6.39 12.28 -11.85
N PRO A 131 -6.65 13.01 -12.95
CA PRO A 131 -6.58 14.45 -12.92
C PRO A 131 -7.68 15.06 -12.03
N ILE A 132 -7.31 16.05 -11.24
CA ILE A 132 -8.23 16.86 -10.44
C ILE A 132 -8.61 18.08 -11.26
N VAL A 133 -9.86 18.10 -11.71
CA VAL A 133 -10.38 19.13 -12.62
C VAL A 133 -11.31 20.09 -11.88
N VAL A 134 -11.03 21.39 -11.98
CA VAL A 134 -11.86 22.47 -11.46
C VAL A 134 -12.62 23.10 -12.61
N ASN A 135 -13.92 23.38 -12.37
CA ASN A 135 -14.80 24.04 -13.36
C ASN A 135 -14.83 23.37 -14.75
N LYS A 136 -14.56 22.07 -14.82
CA LYS A 136 -14.53 21.27 -16.06
C LYS A 136 -13.46 21.68 -17.08
N VAL A 137 -12.53 22.54 -16.74
CA VAL A 137 -11.54 23.09 -17.66
C VAL A 137 -10.12 23.03 -17.13
N ASP A 138 -9.90 23.37 -15.86
CA ASP A 138 -8.56 23.53 -15.29
C ASP A 138 -8.13 22.31 -14.48
N THR A 139 -7.05 21.65 -14.89
CA THR A 139 -6.41 20.62 -14.10
C THR A 139 -5.45 21.25 -13.11
N ILE A 140 -5.69 21.06 -11.83
CA ILE A 140 -4.89 21.66 -10.74
C ILE A 140 -3.89 20.69 -10.12
N GLY A 141 -3.94 19.42 -10.48
CA GLY A 141 -3.10 18.37 -9.97
C GLY A 141 -3.66 17.01 -10.34
N TYR A 142 -3.18 15.99 -9.68
CA TYR A 142 -3.69 14.62 -9.80
C TYR A 142 -3.74 13.92 -8.45
N THR A 143 -4.67 13.00 -8.30
CA THR A 143 -4.64 11.95 -7.31
C THR A 143 -4.30 10.61 -7.96
N ILE A 144 -4.25 9.53 -7.19
CA ILE A 144 -3.91 8.21 -7.69
C ILE A 144 -4.94 7.16 -7.24
N SER A 145 -5.13 6.14 -8.06
CA SER A 145 -5.94 4.99 -7.68
C SER A 145 -5.21 4.11 -6.65
N THR A 146 -5.96 3.34 -5.90
CA THR A 146 -5.43 2.32 -4.98
C THR A 146 -4.71 1.20 -5.71
N THR A 147 -5.18 0.84 -6.90
CA THR A 147 -4.61 -0.20 -7.77
C THR A 147 -4.87 0.08 -9.25
N ASP A 148 -4.35 -0.77 -10.11
CA ASP A 148 -4.71 -0.88 -11.53
C ASP A 148 -5.65 -2.08 -11.81
N TRP A 149 -6.22 -2.71 -10.78
CA TRP A 149 -6.97 -3.95 -10.92
C TRP A 149 -8.38 -3.76 -11.49
N MET A 150 -8.94 -4.84 -12.02
CA MET A 150 -10.30 -4.93 -12.51
C MET A 150 -11.08 -5.99 -11.69
N PRO A 151 -12.39 -5.83 -11.47
CA PRO A 151 -13.21 -4.67 -11.86
C PRO A 151 -12.99 -3.46 -10.96
N TYR A 152 -13.47 -2.30 -11.40
CA TYR A 152 -13.59 -1.14 -10.53
C TYR A 152 -14.59 -1.46 -9.43
N ALA A 153 -14.12 -1.50 -8.22
CA ALA A 153 -14.95 -1.80 -7.10
C ALA A 153 -14.45 -1.01 -5.90
N TRP A 154 -15.29 -0.19 -5.39
CA TRP A 154 -15.12 0.59 -4.16
C TRP A 154 -13.65 0.97 -3.88
N SER A 155 -12.98 0.40 -2.89
CA SER A 155 -11.56 0.73 -2.59
C SER A 155 -10.52 -0.04 -3.40
N THR A 156 -10.92 -0.93 -4.30
CA THR A 156 -9.95 -1.79 -5.01
C THR A 156 -9.27 -1.11 -6.18
N ASN A 157 -10.02 -0.39 -6.99
CA ASN A 157 -9.46 0.40 -8.10
C ASN A 157 -10.16 1.75 -8.10
N ASN A 158 -9.84 2.55 -7.13
CA ASN A 158 -10.52 3.78 -6.81
C ASN A 158 -9.58 4.73 -6.07
N VAL A 159 -10.01 5.93 -5.79
CA VAL A 159 -9.28 6.85 -4.91
C VAL A 159 -9.76 6.62 -3.47
N ALA A 160 -8.85 6.22 -2.61
CA ALA A 160 -9.05 6.20 -1.17
C ALA A 160 -8.05 7.18 -0.55
N HIS A 161 -8.54 8.26 0.01
CA HIS A 161 -7.71 9.39 0.44
C HIS A 161 -6.66 8.99 1.48
N GLU A 162 -7.00 8.11 2.42
CA GLU A 162 -6.05 7.58 3.38
C GLU A 162 -4.91 6.79 2.72
N GLU A 163 -5.19 6.05 1.64
CA GLU A 163 -4.18 5.32 0.87
C GLU A 163 -3.27 6.29 0.10
N VAL A 164 -3.86 7.35 -0.45
CA VAL A 164 -3.12 8.41 -1.15
C VAL A 164 -2.22 9.16 -0.18
N ALA A 165 -2.71 9.51 1.02
CA ALA A 165 -1.93 10.17 2.06
C ALA A 165 -0.77 9.29 2.55
N ASN A 166 -1.00 7.97 2.76
CA ASN A 166 0.06 7.02 3.11
C ASN A 166 1.10 6.90 1.98
N MET A 167 0.67 6.94 0.73
CA MET A 167 1.60 6.93 -0.40
C MET A 167 2.42 8.22 -0.49
N ALA A 168 1.81 9.38 -0.21
CA ALA A 168 2.54 10.65 -0.11
C ALA A 168 3.60 10.59 0.99
N LEU A 169 3.29 10.01 2.15
CA LEU A 169 4.27 9.76 3.21
C LEU A 169 5.42 8.86 2.73
N ALA A 170 5.12 7.79 2.01
CA ALA A 170 6.14 6.90 1.45
C ALA A 170 7.07 7.60 0.45
N TYR A 171 6.55 8.53 -0.35
CA TYR A 171 7.38 9.40 -1.19
C TYR A 171 8.36 10.23 -0.35
N PHE A 172 7.90 10.87 0.72
CA PHE A 172 8.78 11.61 1.63
C PHE A 172 9.84 10.70 2.27
N GLN A 173 9.44 9.54 2.76
CA GLN A 173 10.34 8.55 3.35
C GLN A 173 11.38 8.01 2.36
N SER A 174 11.07 8.00 1.07
CA SER A 174 11.99 7.61 0.00
C SER A 174 12.85 8.75 -0.54
N GLY A 175 12.77 9.96 0.07
CA GLY A 175 13.51 11.15 -0.35
C GLY A 175 12.93 11.87 -1.58
N ARG A 176 11.73 11.50 -2.02
CA ARG A 176 11.04 12.06 -3.18
C ARG A 176 10.06 13.16 -2.74
N ASN A 177 10.61 14.20 -2.14
CA ASN A 177 9.84 15.24 -1.45
C ASN A 177 8.91 16.04 -2.36
N ASN A 178 9.30 16.28 -3.60
CA ASN A 178 8.48 17.05 -4.54
C ASN A 178 7.21 16.26 -4.94
N GLU A 179 7.38 14.97 -5.22
CA GLU A 179 6.28 14.08 -5.56
C GLU A 179 5.34 13.87 -4.35
N GLY A 180 5.92 13.65 -3.17
CA GLY A 180 5.15 13.52 -1.93
C GLY A 180 4.34 14.78 -1.63
N PHE A 181 4.95 15.96 -1.74
CA PHE A 181 4.26 17.22 -1.53
C PHE A 181 3.17 17.49 -2.56
N HIS A 182 3.45 17.20 -3.84
CA HIS A 182 2.48 17.36 -4.90
C HIS A 182 1.25 16.47 -4.68
N LEU A 183 1.47 15.20 -4.39
CA LEU A 183 0.41 14.24 -4.15
C LEU A 183 -0.42 14.61 -2.93
N LEU A 184 0.22 14.90 -1.79
CA LEU A 184 -0.48 15.31 -0.57
C LEU A 184 -1.31 16.59 -0.76
N LYS A 185 -0.72 17.61 -1.41
CA LYS A 185 -1.43 18.86 -1.71
C LYS A 185 -2.65 18.62 -2.60
N SER A 186 -2.50 17.80 -3.63
CA SER A 186 -3.56 17.47 -4.56
C SER A 186 -4.69 16.72 -3.86
N ASP A 187 -4.34 15.73 -3.05
CA ASP A 187 -5.30 14.93 -2.28
C ASP A 187 -6.12 15.81 -1.32
N LEU A 188 -5.44 16.61 -0.51
CA LEU A 188 -6.12 17.54 0.41
C LEU A 188 -7.00 18.56 -0.33
N THR A 189 -6.59 18.99 -1.52
CA THR A 189 -7.39 19.92 -2.32
C THR A 189 -8.65 19.23 -2.84
N ASP A 190 -8.51 18.00 -3.35
CA ASP A 190 -9.64 17.22 -3.85
C ASP A 190 -10.64 16.89 -2.74
N GLU A 191 -10.13 16.41 -1.62
CA GLU A 191 -10.95 15.98 -0.49
C GLU A 191 -11.62 17.16 0.24
N MET A 192 -10.83 18.14 0.66
CA MET A 192 -11.30 19.18 1.55
C MET A 192 -11.98 20.36 0.85
N LEU A 193 -11.58 20.66 -0.38
CA LEU A 193 -12.07 21.86 -1.07
C LEU A 193 -13.05 21.55 -2.20
N LEU A 194 -12.88 20.45 -2.90
CA LEU A 194 -13.70 20.10 -4.06
C LEU A 194 -14.73 19.01 -3.76
N GLY A 195 -14.62 18.36 -2.61
CA GLY A 195 -15.53 17.32 -2.19
C GLY A 195 -16.96 17.82 -1.96
N LYS A 196 -17.93 16.90 -1.97
CA LYS A 196 -19.34 17.20 -1.65
C LYS A 196 -19.52 17.73 -0.21
N SER A 197 -18.62 17.37 0.66
CA SER A 197 -18.59 17.78 2.07
C SER A 197 -17.22 18.34 2.40
N PRO A 198 -16.91 19.57 2.02
CA PRO A 198 -15.62 20.17 2.30
C PRO A 198 -15.29 20.12 3.80
N GLY A 199 -14.11 19.65 4.13
CA GLY A 199 -13.67 19.48 5.52
C GLY A 199 -14.18 18.21 6.21
N ASN A 200 -15.00 17.42 5.55
CA ASN A 200 -15.36 16.08 6.01
C ASN A 200 -14.64 15.08 5.09
N PHE A 201 -13.65 14.39 5.60
CA PHE A 201 -12.84 13.44 4.87
C PHE A 201 -13.71 12.37 4.20
N GLY A 202 -14.26 12.73 3.05
CA GLY A 202 -14.96 11.81 2.17
C GLY A 202 -13.96 10.78 1.65
N GLN A 203 -14.33 9.53 1.64
CA GLN A 203 -13.33 8.46 1.58
C GLN A 203 -13.00 7.99 0.18
N ILE A 204 -13.85 8.23 -0.83
CA ILE A 204 -13.67 7.59 -2.12
C ILE A 204 -14.13 8.49 -3.25
N SER A 205 -13.26 8.69 -4.22
CA SER A 205 -13.61 9.19 -5.55
C SER A 205 -13.62 8.02 -6.52
N HIS A 206 -14.73 7.77 -7.18
CA HIS A 206 -14.79 6.81 -8.26
C HIS A 206 -14.12 7.36 -9.50
N TYR A 207 -13.30 6.56 -10.14
CA TYR A 207 -12.73 6.85 -11.43
C TYR A 207 -13.33 5.95 -12.51
N ASP A 208 -14.04 6.54 -13.44
CA ASP A 208 -14.49 5.85 -14.65
C ASP A 208 -13.40 5.92 -15.72
N ARG A 209 -12.70 4.83 -15.92
CA ARG A 209 -11.61 4.75 -16.88
C ARG A 209 -12.09 4.91 -18.33
N GLU A 210 -13.31 4.47 -18.64
CA GLU A 210 -13.86 4.60 -20.00
C GLU A 210 -14.17 6.05 -20.34
N ARG A 211 -14.66 6.80 -19.35
CA ARG A 211 -14.97 8.22 -19.48
C ARG A 211 -13.82 9.15 -19.13
N ASN A 212 -12.77 8.60 -18.53
CA ASN A 212 -11.65 9.35 -17.95
C ASN A 212 -12.13 10.46 -16.98
N GLU A 213 -13.12 10.14 -16.18
CA GLU A 213 -13.76 11.06 -15.24
C GLU A 213 -13.66 10.55 -13.82
N ALA A 214 -13.29 11.44 -12.89
CA ALA A 214 -13.36 11.16 -11.46
C ALA A 214 -14.75 11.55 -10.93
N TYR A 215 -15.46 10.59 -10.39
CA TYR A 215 -16.69 10.83 -9.63
C TYR A 215 -16.33 10.96 -8.17
N ARG A 216 -16.56 12.15 -7.63
CA ARG A 216 -16.48 12.39 -6.19
C ARG A 216 -17.76 11.93 -5.54
N ASP A 217 -17.92 10.64 -5.40
CA ASP A 217 -19.01 10.07 -4.64
C ASP A 217 -18.56 9.89 -3.19
N PHE A 218 -18.92 10.86 -2.37
CA PHE A 218 -18.75 10.77 -0.93
C PHE A 218 -19.89 9.92 -0.42
N GLY A 219 -19.62 8.63 -0.39
CA GLY A 219 -20.58 7.59 -0.11
C GLY A 219 -21.67 8.02 0.87
N ASP A 220 -22.88 7.76 0.49
CA ASP A 220 -24.02 7.76 1.39
C ASP A 220 -23.78 6.65 2.43
N ASN A 221 -22.99 6.96 3.45
CA ASN A 221 -22.82 6.13 4.64
C ASN A 221 -23.32 6.86 5.86
#